data_946ab641ff023508e174491e18dac8f3
#
_entry.id   946ab641ff023508e174491e18dac8f3
#
_cell.length_a   1.000
_cell.length_b   1.000
_cell.length_c   1.000
_cell.angle_alpha   90.00
_cell.angle_beta   90.00
_cell.angle_gamma   90.00
#
_symmetry.space_group_name_H-M   'P 1'
#
loop_
_entity.id
_entity.type
_entity.pdbx_description
1 polymer ?
#
loop_
_entity_poly.entity_id
_entity_poly.type
_entity_poly.pdbx_seq_one_letter_code
_entity_poly.pdbx_strand_id
1 'polypeptide(L)'
;MMDSEDKKIDIEGVDPRELYGPQNIYLEQMQELHPNLKIIARGSALTVLGPRSDSEQFRKRLDGLIAYYLKYGYISKESVQQAFSTGVIEHDAPVDKDVIVYGNNGTIVRARTVNQLKLVQSYDRNDLLLAIGPAGSGKTYTAIALAVRALKEKHVKRIILTRPAVEAGEKLGFLPGDMKEKLDPYLQPLYDALNDMIPPAKLQKYIEEGTVQIAPLAYMRGRTLDNAFVILDLSLIHISEP
;
A
#
# COMPACT_ATOMS: atom_id res chain seq x y z
N MET A 1 -31.68 -13.70 33.46
CA MET A 1 -30.38 -14.34 33.16
C MET A 1 -29.97 -13.84 31.79
N MET A 2 -28.91 -13.00 31.68
CA MET A 2 -28.38 -12.61 30.39
C MET A 2 -27.60 -13.80 29.83
N ASP A 3 -28.06 -14.36 28.71
CA ASP A 3 -27.33 -15.37 27.96
C ASP A 3 -26.00 -14.75 27.48
N SER A 4 -24.91 -15.03 28.18
CA SER A 4 -23.56 -14.72 27.71
C SER A 4 -23.11 -15.88 26.82
N GLU A 5 -22.91 -15.60 25.57
CA GLU A 5 -22.48 -16.58 24.57
C GLU A 5 -21.01 -16.30 24.18
N ASP A 6 -20.18 -17.33 24.28
CA ASP A 6 -18.80 -17.29 23.78
C ASP A 6 -18.83 -17.49 22.25
N LYS A 7 -18.58 -16.44 21.50
CA LYS A 7 -18.59 -16.54 20.03
C LYS A 7 -17.18 -16.48 19.47
N LYS A 8 -16.73 -17.60 18.90
CA LYS A 8 -15.47 -17.64 18.16
C LYS A 8 -15.72 -17.21 16.72
N ILE A 9 -14.93 -16.25 16.24
CA ILE A 9 -14.96 -15.72 14.87
C ILE A 9 -13.60 -16.01 14.24
N ASP A 10 -13.58 -16.84 13.22
CA ASP A 10 -12.39 -17.07 12.43
C ASP A 10 -12.27 -15.97 11.37
N ILE A 11 -11.06 -15.37 11.27
CA ILE A 11 -10.77 -14.28 10.35
C ILE A 11 -10.25 -14.90 9.05
N GLU A 12 -11.01 -14.72 7.99
CA GLU A 12 -10.66 -15.21 6.66
C GLU A 12 -10.39 -14.04 5.71
N GLY A 13 -9.42 -14.20 4.81
CA GLY A 13 -9.15 -13.26 3.73
C GLY A 13 -8.37 -12.00 4.11
N VAL A 14 -8.01 -11.80 5.39
CA VAL A 14 -7.19 -10.68 5.86
C VAL A 14 -6.10 -11.17 6.80
N ASP A 15 -4.90 -10.61 6.70
CA ASP A 15 -3.84 -10.87 7.68
C ASP A 15 -4.29 -10.29 9.04
N PRO A 16 -4.29 -11.08 10.12
CA PRO A 16 -4.67 -10.60 11.46
C PRO A 16 -3.88 -9.35 11.90
N ARG A 17 -2.62 -9.22 11.48
CA ARG A 17 -1.79 -8.04 11.80
C ARG A 17 -2.32 -6.76 11.15
N GLU A 18 -2.87 -6.86 9.95
CA GLU A 18 -3.52 -5.73 9.27
C GLU A 18 -4.84 -5.36 9.96
N LEU A 19 -5.62 -6.37 10.38
CA LEU A 19 -6.90 -6.16 11.05
C LEU A 19 -6.74 -5.59 12.45
N TYR A 20 -5.73 -6.04 13.19
CA TYR A 20 -5.48 -5.57 14.56
C TYR A 20 -4.68 -4.26 14.60
N GLY A 21 -3.97 -3.95 13.51
CA GLY A 21 -3.12 -2.77 13.38
C GLY A 21 -1.79 -2.87 14.12
N PRO A 22 -0.91 -1.88 13.94
CA PRO A 22 0.37 -1.82 14.62
C PRO A 22 0.16 -1.84 16.14
N GLN A 23 0.88 -2.73 16.84
CA GLN A 23 0.76 -2.89 18.31
C GLN A 23 -0.69 -3.12 18.80
N ASN A 24 -1.55 -3.71 17.96
CA ASN A 24 -2.98 -3.99 18.23
C ASN A 24 -3.86 -2.74 18.45
N ILE A 25 -3.45 -1.58 17.95
CA ILE A 25 -4.15 -0.31 18.18
C ILE A 25 -5.61 -0.31 17.65
N TYR A 26 -5.89 -1.05 16.59
CA TYR A 26 -7.25 -1.19 16.04
C TYR A 26 -8.09 -2.14 16.90
N LEU A 27 -7.47 -3.20 17.43
CA LEU A 27 -8.13 -4.12 18.35
C LEU A 27 -8.51 -3.42 19.67
N GLU A 28 -7.61 -2.60 20.22
CA GLU A 28 -7.89 -1.79 21.39
C GLU A 28 -9.06 -0.81 21.13
N GLN A 29 -9.05 -0.15 19.99
CA GLN A 29 -10.14 0.75 19.59
C GLN A 29 -11.49 0.01 19.45
N MET A 30 -11.50 -1.21 18.86
CA MET A 30 -12.70 -2.05 18.81
C MET A 30 -13.20 -2.40 20.20
N GLN A 31 -12.30 -2.69 21.14
CA GLN A 31 -12.63 -2.97 22.53
C GLN A 31 -13.21 -1.74 23.24
N GLU A 32 -12.62 -0.55 23.04
CA GLU A 32 -13.12 0.71 23.60
C GLU A 32 -14.53 1.06 23.12
N LEU A 33 -14.81 0.82 21.83
CA LEU A 33 -16.11 1.06 21.22
C LEU A 33 -17.20 0.04 21.67
N HIS A 34 -16.79 -1.06 22.30
CA HIS A 34 -17.69 -2.11 22.80
C HIS A 34 -17.36 -2.48 24.25
N PRO A 35 -17.60 -1.59 25.22
CA PRO A 35 -17.23 -1.83 26.62
C PRO A 35 -17.95 -3.03 27.27
N ASN A 36 -19.10 -3.40 26.73
CA ASN A 36 -19.88 -4.57 27.21
C ASN A 36 -19.35 -5.91 26.69
N LEU A 37 -18.42 -5.90 25.74
CA LEU A 37 -17.80 -7.08 25.16
C LEU A 37 -16.37 -7.22 25.66
N LYS A 38 -15.92 -8.47 25.84
CA LYS A 38 -14.51 -8.79 26.02
C LYS A 38 -14.01 -9.46 24.75
N ILE A 39 -13.08 -8.81 24.05
CA ILE A 39 -12.54 -9.26 22.78
C ILE A 39 -11.15 -9.85 23.00
N ILE A 40 -10.93 -11.10 22.63
CA ILE A 40 -9.67 -11.81 22.80
C ILE A 40 -9.19 -12.28 21.42
N ALA A 41 -8.04 -11.76 20.98
CA ALA A 41 -7.41 -12.18 19.72
C ALA A 41 -6.39 -13.30 19.98
N ARG A 42 -6.45 -14.36 19.18
CA ARG A 42 -5.47 -15.46 19.17
C ARG A 42 -5.19 -15.88 17.73
N GLY A 43 -4.09 -15.40 17.16
CA GLY A 43 -3.77 -15.64 15.76
C GLY A 43 -4.88 -15.12 14.83
N SER A 44 -5.44 -15.98 13.99
CA SER A 44 -6.54 -15.66 13.08
C SER A 44 -7.94 -15.81 13.69
N ALA A 45 -8.05 -16.03 14.99
CA ALA A 45 -9.34 -16.17 15.67
C ALA A 45 -9.59 -15.06 16.67
N LEU A 46 -10.79 -14.47 16.64
CA LEU A 46 -11.31 -13.57 17.66
C LEU A 46 -12.35 -14.32 18.50
N THR A 47 -12.20 -14.27 19.83
CA THR A 47 -13.23 -14.72 20.75
C THR A 47 -13.91 -13.51 21.37
N VAL A 48 -15.22 -13.41 21.20
CA VAL A 48 -16.03 -12.30 21.72
C VAL A 48 -16.95 -12.83 22.82
N LEU A 49 -16.81 -12.28 24.01
CA LEU A 49 -17.56 -12.67 25.20
C LEU A 49 -18.46 -11.50 25.62
N GLY A 50 -19.75 -11.76 25.79
CA GLY A 50 -20.70 -10.72 26.24
C GLY A 50 -22.16 -11.02 25.82
N PRO A 51 -23.06 -10.02 25.90
CA PRO A 51 -24.44 -10.17 25.51
C PRO A 51 -24.56 -10.59 24.03
N ARG A 52 -25.48 -11.49 23.74
CA ARG A 52 -25.67 -12.04 22.39
C ARG A 52 -25.91 -10.95 21.33
N SER A 53 -26.78 -9.96 21.66
CA SER A 53 -27.07 -8.83 20.76
C SER A 53 -25.82 -8.06 20.36
N ASP A 54 -24.97 -7.76 21.34
CA ASP A 54 -23.77 -6.97 21.17
C ASP A 54 -22.70 -7.75 20.37
N SER A 55 -22.60 -9.06 20.63
CA SER A 55 -21.71 -9.98 19.88
C SER A 55 -22.13 -10.15 18.42
N GLU A 56 -23.44 -10.22 18.13
CA GLU A 56 -23.95 -10.28 16.76
C GLU A 56 -23.72 -8.96 16.01
N GLN A 57 -23.92 -7.83 16.69
CA GLN A 57 -23.65 -6.52 16.11
C GLN A 57 -22.16 -6.31 15.83
N PHE A 58 -21.30 -6.70 16.77
CA PHE A 58 -19.84 -6.67 16.61
C PHE A 58 -19.42 -7.48 15.38
N ARG A 59 -19.92 -8.72 15.25
CA ARG A 59 -19.61 -9.56 14.09
C ARG A 59 -19.99 -8.89 12.78
N LYS A 60 -21.21 -8.38 12.67
CA LYS A 60 -21.67 -7.70 11.44
C LYS A 60 -20.78 -6.50 11.07
N ARG A 61 -20.32 -5.76 12.07
CA ARG A 61 -19.42 -4.60 11.87
C ARG A 61 -18.01 -5.05 11.48
N LEU A 62 -17.53 -6.15 12.06
CA LEU A 62 -16.26 -6.74 11.70
C LEU A 62 -16.27 -7.27 10.26
N ASP A 63 -17.33 -7.96 9.85
CA ASP A 63 -17.50 -8.43 8.48
C ASP A 63 -17.51 -7.25 7.49
N GLY A 64 -18.14 -6.13 7.84
CA GLY A 64 -18.10 -4.88 7.09
C GLY A 64 -16.69 -4.30 6.95
N LEU A 65 -15.91 -4.30 8.03
CA LEU A 65 -14.52 -3.83 8.02
C LEU A 65 -13.61 -4.75 7.19
N ILE A 66 -13.81 -6.06 7.25
CA ILE A 66 -13.09 -7.03 6.43
C ILE A 66 -13.44 -6.83 4.95
N ALA A 67 -14.72 -6.66 4.61
CA ALA A 67 -15.16 -6.37 3.24
C ALA A 67 -14.55 -5.06 2.71
N TYR A 68 -14.45 -4.03 3.56
CA TYR A 68 -13.77 -2.78 3.23
C TYR A 68 -12.28 -3.02 2.94
N TYR A 69 -11.57 -3.77 3.80
CA TYR A 69 -10.17 -4.12 3.58
C TYR A 69 -9.97 -4.90 2.27
N LEU A 70 -10.81 -5.90 2.01
CA LEU A 70 -10.72 -6.69 0.77
C LEU A 70 -10.93 -5.84 -0.49
N LYS A 71 -11.74 -4.79 -0.38
CA LYS A 71 -12.01 -3.86 -1.48
C LYS A 71 -10.91 -2.83 -1.68
N TYR A 72 -10.43 -2.22 -0.60
CA TYR A 72 -9.53 -1.05 -0.65
C TYR A 72 -8.09 -1.38 -0.24
N GLY A 73 -7.84 -2.51 0.41
CA GLY A 73 -6.51 -3.00 0.75
C GLY A 73 -5.88 -2.34 1.97
N TYR A 74 -6.65 -1.61 2.79
CA TYR A 74 -6.15 -0.99 4.01
C TYR A 74 -7.25 -0.83 5.08
N ILE A 75 -6.80 -0.66 6.33
CA ILE A 75 -7.63 -0.27 7.48
C ILE A 75 -6.96 0.94 8.14
N SER A 76 -7.72 1.92 8.57
CA SER A 76 -7.27 3.08 9.35
C SER A 76 -8.05 3.19 10.67
N LYS A 77 -7.59 4.03 11.59
CA LYS A 77 -8.34 4.32 12.82
C LYS A 77 -9.73 4.85 12.53
N GLU A 78 -9.84 5.70 11.51
CA GLU A 78 -11.10 6.31 11.06
C GLU A 78 -12.05 5.25 10.50
N SER A 79 -11.55 4.32 9.67
CA SER A 79 -12.39 3.24 9.14
C SER A 79 -12.87 2.30 10.24
N VAL A 80 -12.03 2.01 11.26
CA VAL A 80 -12.46 1.27 12.45
C VAL A 80 -13.52 2.04 13.23
N GLN A 81 -13.29 3.34 13.49
CA GLN A 81 -14.25 4.18 14.18
C GLN A 81 -15.61 4.20 13.48
N GLN A 82 -15.64 4.37 12.17
CA GLN A 82 -16.87 4.39 11.39
C GLN A 82 -17.56 3.03 11.36
N ALA A 83 -16.80 1.95 11.10
CA ALA A 83 -17.33 0.60 11.08
C ALA A 83 -18.06 0.25 12.40
N PHE A 84 -17.42 0.58 13.52
CA PHE A 84 -17.90 0.18 14.84
C PHE A 84 -18.83 1.20 15.51
N SER A 85 -18.91 2.46 15.03
CA SER A 85 -19.89 3.44 15.51
C SER A 85 -21.19 3.42 14.69
N THR A 86 -21.07 3.67 13.37
CA THR A 86 -22.24 3.84 12.49
C THR A 86 -22.60 2.56 11.71
N GLY A 87 -21.65 1.63 11.56
CA GLY A 87 -21.77 0.44 10.72
C GLY A 87 -21.61 0.73 9.22
N VAL A 88 -21.36 1.97 8.83
CA VAL A 88 -21.09 2.41 7.46
C VAL A 88 -19.71 3.02 7.43
N ILE A 89 -18.83 2.49 6.59
CA ILE A 89 -17.52 3.08 6.34
C ILE A 89 -17.66 3.97 5.11
N GLU A 90 -17.70 5.28 5.34
CA GLU A 90 -17.70 6.24 4.24
C GLU A 90 -16.29 6.32 3.66
N HIS A 91 -16.20 6.13 2.35
CA HIS A 91 -14.91 6.22 1.65
C HIS A 91 -14.33 7.65 1.63
N ASP A 92 -15.21 8.65 1.90
CA ASP A 92 -14.87 10.07 1.99
C ASP A 92 -14.48 10.52 3.41
N ALA A 93 -14.17 9.59 4.35
CA ALA A 93 -13.52 10.00 5.58
C ALA A 93 -12.28 10.84 5.20
N PRO A 94 -12.05 11.99 5.86
CA PRO A 94 -10.94 12.86 5.50
C PRO A 94 -9.65 12.06 5.59
N VAL A 95 -9.25 11.51 4.45
CA VAL A 95 -7.88 10.99 4.28
C VAL A 95 -7.02 12.16 4.71
N ASP A 96 -6.20 11.98 5.76
CA ASP A 96 -5.16 12.96 6.07
C ASP A 96 -4.59 13.39 4.73
N LYS A 97 -4.73 14.65 4.36
CA LYS A 97 -4.42 15.17 3.01
C LYS A 97 -3.03 14.83 2.54
N ASP A 98 -2.19 14.40 3.46
CA ASP A 98 -0.80 13.98 3.25
C ASP A 98 -0.63 12.46 3.09
N VAL A 99 -1.62 11.63 3.44
CA VAL A 99 -1.56 10.17 3.24
C VAL A 99 -1.65 9.85 1.76
N ILE A 100 -0.66 9.10 1.26
CA ILE A 100 -0.59 8.68 -0.15
C ILE A 100 -1.14 7.26 -0.28
N VAL A 101 -0.64 6.34 0.53
CA VAL A 101 -1.06 4.94 0.51
C VAL A 101 -0.78 4.27 1.86
N TYR A 102 -1.63 3.34 2.24
CA TYR A 102 -1.39 2.45 3.36
C TYR A 102 -0.56 1.26 2.86
N GLY A 103 0.60 1.09 3.46
CA GLY A 103 1.58 0.08 3.09
C GLY A 103 1.43 -1.23 3.85
N ASN A 104 2.50 -2.02 3.85
CA ASN A 104 2.58 -3.30 4.53
C ASN A 104 2.64 -3.12 6.06
N ASN A 105 2.08 -4.05 6.83
CA ASN A 105 2.11 -4.07 8.31
C ASN A 105 1.59 -2.78 8.97
N GLY A 106 0.56 -2.14 8.40
CA GLY A 106 0.00 -0.89 8.91
C GLY A 106 0.89 0.34 8.70
N THR A 107 1.93 0.25 7.88
CA THR A 107 2.74 1.39 7.50
C THR A 107 1.90 2.41 6.75
N ILE A 108 2.00 3.69 7.13
CA ILE A 108 1.32 4.77 6.43
C ILE A 108 2.35 5.58 5.66
N VAL A 109 2.25 5.56 4.34
CA VAL A 109 3.09 6.37 3.46
C VAL A 109 2.45 7.73 3.26
N ARG A 110 3.16 8.78 3.71
CA ARG A 110 2.68 10.16 3.72
C ARG A 110 3.58 11.07 2.91
N ALA A 111 3.02 12.15 2.39
CA ALA A 111 3.80 13.28 1.89
C ALA A 111 4.44 14.01 3.07
N ARG A 112 5.76 13.89 3.21
CA ARG A 112 6.53 14.45 4.34
C ARG A 112 6.94 15.91 4.11
N THR A 113 6.86 16.40 2.88
CA THR A 113 7.24 17.76 2.50
C THR A 113 6.14 18.43 1.68
N VAL A 114 6.13 19.77 1.68
CA VAL A 114 5.20 20.57 0.87
C VAL A 114 5.29 20.20 -0.61
N ASN A 115 6.49 19.90 -1.11
CA ASN A 115 6.68 19.55 -2.52
C ASN A 115 6.18 18.15 -2.85
N GLN A 116 6.32 17.18 -1.93
CA GLN A 116 5.69 15.86 -2.08
C GLN A 116 4.16 15.98 -2.07
N LEU A 117 3.60 16.82 -1.18
CA LEU A 117 2.15 17.07 -1.16
C LEU A 117 1.67 17.70 -2.46
N LYS A 118 2.42 18.67 -3.03
CA LYS A 118 2.12 19.24 -4.34
C LYS A 118 2.13 18.18 -5.44
N LEU A 119 3.08 17.24 -5.42
CA LEU A 119 3.13 16.13 -6.39
C LEU A 119 1.88 15.26 -6.28
N VAL A 120 1.47 14.91 -5.05
CA VAL A 120 0.25 14.13 -4.79
C VAL A 120 -0.99 14.85 -5.32
N GLN A 121 -1.15 16.12 -5.00
CA GLN A 121 -2.28 16.94 -5.47
C GLN A 121 -2.29 17.15 -7.00
N SER A 122 -1.10 17.21 -7.61
CA SER A 122 -0.97 17.35 -9.05
C SER A 122 -1.34 16.07 -9.79
N TYR A 123 -1.13 14.90 -9.17
CA TYR A 123 -1.51 13.61 -9.74
C TYR A 123 -3.03 13.53 -9.99
N ASP A 124 -3.83 14.06 -9.10
CA ASP A 124 -5.29 13.98 -9.21
C ASP A 124 -5.87 14.84 -10.37
N ARG A 125 -5.03 15.65 -11.03
CA ARG A 125 -5.45 16.62 -12.05
C ARG A 125 -4.72 16.51 -13.40
N ASN A 126 -3.71 15.65 -13.49
CA ASN A 126 -2.84 15.59 -14.66
C ASN A 126 -2.48 14.15 -15.03
N ASP A 127 -2.45 13.87 -16.33
CA ASP A 127 -2.07 12.55 -16.86
C ASP A 127 -0.54 12.37 -16.94
N LEU A 128 0.22 13.48 -16.99
CA LEU A 128 1.68 13.49 -17.05
C LEU A 128 2.25 14.43 -16.01
N LEU A 129 3.20 13.92 -15.20
CA LEU A 129 3.90 14.68 -14.18
C LEU A 129 5.40 14.58 -14.35
N LEU A 130 6.08 15.71 -14.20
CA LEU A 130 7.53 15.80 -14.15
C LEU A 130 7.97 16.23 -12.74
N ALA A 131 8.58 15.31 -12.00
CA ALA A 131 9.09 15.57 -10.66
C ALA A 131 10.59 15.89 -10.70
N ILE A 132 10.95 17.16 -10.55
CA ILE A 132 12.34 17.64 -10.56
C ILE A 132 12.75 18.03 -9.14
N GLY A 133 13.95 17.67 -8.74
CA GLY A 133 14.49 18.01 -7.42
C GLY A 133 15.76 17.22 -7.08
N PRO A 134 16.48 17.60 -6.00
CA PRO A 134 17.74 16.95 -5.61
C PRO A 134 17.57 15.48 -5.26
N ALA A 135 18.68 14.74 -5.26
CA ALA A 135 18.71 13.36 -4.78
C ALA A 135 18.23 13.31 -3.32
N GLY A 136 17.63 12.18 -2.92
CA GLY A 136 17.10 11.99 -1.55
C GLY A 136 15.81 12.74 -1.22
N SER A 137 15.24 13.55 -2.12
CA SER A 137 13.98 14.28 -1.87
C SER A 137 12.72 13.40 -1.91
N GLY A 138 12.85 12.09 -2.16
CA GLY A 138 11.75 11.12 -2.14
C GLY A 138 10.89 11.10 -3.40
N LYS A 139 11.36 11.64 -4.53
CA LYS A 139 10.61 11.68 -5.80
C LYS A 139 10.14 10.29 -6.23
N THR A 140 11.07 9.35 -6.36
CA THR A 140 10.81 7.96 -6.78
C THR A 140 9.88 7.26 -5.81
N TYR A 141 10.14 7.38 -4.50
CA TYR A 141 9.32 6.77 -3.46
C TYR A 141 7.87 7.30 -3.48
N THR A 142 7.70 8.63 -3.61
CA THR A 142 6.37 9.25 -3.72
C THR A 142 5.63 8.81 -5.00
N ALA A 143 6.34 8.72 -6.13
CA ALA A 143 5.75 8.25 -7.39
C ALA A 143 5.30 6.78 -7.30
N ILE A 144 6.10 5.91 -6.65
CA ILE A 144 5.74 4.52 -6.42
C ILE A 144 4.52 4.43 -5.49
N ALA A 145 4.46 5.25 -4.43
CA ALA A 145 3.31 5.30 -3.54
C ALA A 145 2.01 5.69 -4.28
N LEU A 146 2.07 6.67 -5.18
CA LEU A 146 0.95 7.06 -6.04
C LEU A 146 0.53 5.92 -6.98
N ALA A 147 1.50 5.22 -7.58
CA ALA A 147 1.21 4.08 -8.46
C ALA A 147 0.54 2.92 -7.70
N VAL A 148 1.02 2.62 -6.49
CA VAL A 148 0.41 1.58 -5.63
C VAL A 148 -0.99 2.00 -5.20
N ARG A 149 -1.22 3.29 -4.88
CA ARG A 149 -2.56 3.83 -4.61
C ARG A 149 -3.48 3.61 -5.82
N ALA A 150 -3.06 4.03 -7.01
CA ALA A 150 -3.83 3.89 -8.24
C ALA A 150 -4.17 2.43 -8.57
N LEU A 151 -3.24 1.49 -8.30
CA LEU A 151 -3.48 0.07 -8.48
C LEU A 151 -4.49 -0.49 -7.45
N LYS A 152 -4.36 -0.11 -6.18
CA LYS A 152 -5.29 -0.51 -5.11
C LYS A 152 -6.70 0.02 -5.35
N GLU A 153 -6.83 1.25 -5.82
CA GLU A 153 -8.09 1.91 -6.18
C GLU A 153 -8.64 1.46 -7.54
N LYS A 154 -7.91 0.59 -8.24
CA LYS A 154 -8.28 0.06 -9.57
C LYS A 154 -8.41 1.13 -10.67
N HIS A 155 -7.75 2.27 -10.50
CA HIS A 155 -7.65 3.30 -11.54
C HIS A 155 -6.77 2.80 -12.70
N VAL A 156 -5.80 1.93 -12.40
CA VAL A 156 -4.94 1.27 -13.37
C VAL A 156 -4.91 -0.24 -13.14
N LYS A 157 -4.57 -0.99 -14.17
CA LYS A 157 -4.41 -2.46 -14.08
C LYS A 157 -2.98 -2.90 -13.85
N ARG A 158 -2.01 -2.02 -14.14
CA ARG A 158 -0.58 -2.35 -14.09
C ARG A 158 0.24 -1.18 -13.58
N ILE A 159 1.36 -1.49 -12.96
CA ILE A 159 2.44 -0.54 -12.63
C ILE A 159 3.64 -0.91 -13.48
N ILE A 160 4.21 0.04 -14.18
CA ILE A 160 5.41 -0.14 -14.98
C ILE A 160 6.47 0.82 -14.48
N LEU A 161 7.53 0.26 -13.92
CA LEU A 161 8.69 0.99 -13.41
C LEU A 161 9.83 0.81 -14.40
N THR A 162 10.34 1.90 -14.91
CA THR A 162 11.46 1.86 -15.83
C THR A 162 12.52 2.88 -15.47
N ARG A 163 13.77 2.51 -15.66
CA ARG A 163 14.94 3.29 -15.32
C ARG A 163 16.02 3.05 -16.37
N PRO A 164 16.85 4.06 -16.72
CA PRO A 164 18.08 3.80 -17.47
C PRO A 164 18.95 2.78 -16.73
N ALA A 165 19.50 1.83 -17.47
CA ALA A 165 20.27 0.73 -16.91
C ALA A 165 21.70 1.09 -16.56
N VAL A 166 22.17 2.27 -17.00
CA VAL A 166 23.56 2.73 -16.86
C VAL A 166 23.58 4.23 -16.62
N GLU A 167 24.50 4.67 -15.80
CA GLU A 167 24.86 6.08 -15.73
C GLU A 167 25.49 6.54 -17.06
N ALA A 168 25.29 7.83 -17.36
CA ALA A 168 25.90 8.40 -18.57
C ALA A 168 27.44 8.29 -18.51
N GLY A 169 28.00 7.41 -19.33
CA GLY A 169 29.45 7.16 -19.38
C GLY A 169 29.91 5.80 -18.83
N GLU A 170 29.07 5.06 -18.12
CA GLU A 170 29.42 3.70 -17.66
C GLU A 170 29.22 2.66 -18.78
N LYS A 171 30.19 1.78 -18.92
CA LYS A 171 30.09 0.62 -19.83
C LYS A 171 29.71 -0.63 -19.02
N LEU A 172 28.48 -1.11 -19.19
CA LEU A 172 27.99 -2.39 -18.61
C LEU A 172 28.94 -3.58 -18.80
N GLY A 173 29.87 -3.50 -19.76
CA GLY A 173 30.82 -4.55 -20.07
C GLY A 173 31.85 -4.86 -18.97
N PHE A 174 32.04 -3.99 -17.99
CA PHE A 174 33.01 -4.20 -16.89
C PHE A 174 32.41 -4.91 -15.67
N LEU A 175 31.10 -5.06 -15.55
CA LEU A 175 30.50 -5.79 -14.43
C LEU A 175 30.49 -7.30 -14.72
N PRO A 176 30.88 -8.17 -13.76
CA PRO A 176 30.77 -9.61 -13.90
C PRO A 176 29.29 -10.05 -13.87
N GLY A 177 28.97 -11.20 -14.49
CA GLY A 177 27.63 -11.76 -14.49
C GLY A 177 26.85 -11.56 -15.80
N ASP A 178 25.66 -12.13 -15.85
CA ASP A 178 24.75 -11.95 -16.98
C ASP A 178 24.11 -10.55 -16.99
N MET A 179 23.36 -10.22 -18.05
CA MET A 179 22.76 -8.89 -18.22
C MET A 179 21.75 -8.58 -17.08
N LYS A 180 21.07 -9.58 -16.55
CA LYS A 180 20.08 -9.42 -15.48
C LYS A 180 20.79 -9.14 -14.15
N GLU A 181 21.80 -9.92 -13.81
CA GLU A 181 22.61 -9.72 -12.60
C GLU A 181 23.29 -8.34 -12.56
N LYS A 182 23.70 -7.83 -13.72
CA LYS A 182 24.29 -6.48 -13.84
C LYS A 182 23.27 -5.36 -13.62
N LEU A 183 22.01 -5.59 -13.92
CA LEU A 183 20.95 -4.59 -13.83
C LEU A 183 20.23 -4.58 -12.48
N ASP A 184 20.21 -5.72 -11.78
CA ASP A 184 19.51 -5.88 -10.50
C ASP A 184 19.87 -4.82 -9.44
N PRO A 185 21.15 -4.44 -9.23
CA PRO A 185 21.51 -3.40 -8.27
C PRO A 185 20.85 -2.04 -8.55
N TYR A 186 20.68 -1.70 -9.82
CA TYR A 186 20.06 -0.43 -10.22
C TYR A 186 18.54 -0.43 -10.05
N LEU A 187 17.93 -1.60 -10.01
CA LEU A 187 16.49 -1.78 -9.85
C LEU A 187 16.09 -2.03 -8.39
N GLN A 188 17.04 -2.42 -7.53
CA GLN A 188 16.81 -2.74 -6.12
C GLN A 188 16.06 -1.66 -5.35
N PRO A 189 16.35 -0.34 -5.48
CA PRO A 189 15.60 0.69 -4.78
C PRO A 189 14.10 0.75 -5.14
N LEU A 190 13.74 0.29 -6.35
CA LEU A 190 12.35 0.21 -6.79
C LEU A 190 11.63 -0.96 -6.11
N TYR A 191 12.32 -2.11 -5.98
CA TYR A 191 11.81 -3.27 -5.25
C TYR A 191 11.63 -2.96 -3.76
N ASP A 192 12.59 -2.26 -3.15
CA ASP A 192 12.54 -1.89 -1.74
C ASP A 192 11.33 -1.00 -1.44
N ALA A 193 11.10 0.03 -2.26
CA ALA A 193 9.94 0.90 -2.12
C ALA A 193 8.60 0.15 -2.30
N LEU A 194 8.53 -0.79 -3.23
CA LEU A 194 7.34 -1.62 -3.42
C LEU A 194 7.09 -2.55 -2.23
N ASN A 195 8.14 -3.13 -1.62
CA ASN A 195 8.04 -4.00 -0.46
C ASN A 195 7.52 -3.27 0.80
N ASP A 196 7.78 -1.97 0.93
CA ASP A 196 7.20 -1.15 1.99
C ASP A 196 5.67 -1.01 1.86
N MET A 197 5.15 -1.12 0.63
CA MET A 197 3.77 -0.75 0.29
C MET A 197 2.89 -1.95 -0.08
N ILE A 198 3.49 -3.06 -0.48
CA ILE A 198 2.82 -4.29 -0.92
C ILE A 198 3.42 -5.47 -0.15
N PRO A 199 2.62 -6.35 0.46
CA PRO A 199 3.13 -7.55 1.11
C PRO A 199 4.00 -8.39 0.15
N PRO A 200 5.17 -8.91 0.59
CA PRO A 200 6.13 -9.58 -0.30
C PRO A 200 5.53 -10.71 -1.15
N ALA A 201 4.71 -11.57 -0.55
CA ALA A 201 4.05 -12.66 -1.28
C ALA A 201 3.09 -12.14 -2.37
N LYS A 202 2.42 -11.01 -2.13
CA LYS A 202 1.52 -10.37 -3.09
C LYS A 202 2.32 -9.65 -4.18
N LEU A 203 3.43 -9.01 -3.82
CA LEU A 203 4.32 -8.36 -4.78
C LEU A 203 4.92 -9.38 -5.75
N GLN A 204 5.39 -10.51 -5.24
CA GLN A 204 5.91 -11.59 -6.08
C GLN A 204 4.85 -12.07 -7.09
N LYS A 205 3.62 -12.32 -6.62
CA LYS A 205 2.51 -12.70 -7.49
C LYS A 205 2.22 -11.63 -8.56
N TYR A 206 2.24 -10.35 -8.19
CA TYR A 206 2.03 -9.25 -9.13
C TYR A 206 3.13 -9.15 -10.20
N ILE A 207 4.38 -9.50 -9.84
CA ILE A 207 5.48 -9.55 -10.78
C ILE A 207 5.32 -10.73 -11.75
N GLU A 208 4.98 -11.91 -11.25
CA GLU A 208 4.74 -13.12 -12.05
C GLU A 208 3.57 -12.94 -13.03
N GLU A 209 2.48 -12.29 -12.59
CA GLU A 209 1.30 -12.01 -13.42
C GLU A 209 1.49 -10.80 -14.36
N GLY A 210 2.60 -10.06 -14.24
CA GLY A 210 2.85 -8.84 -15.02
C GLY A 210 2.00 -7.64 -14.61
N THR A 211 1.36 -7.67 -13.45
CA THR A 211 0.66 -6.53 -12.83
C THR A 211 1.66 -5.47 -12.38
N VAL A 212 2.82 -5.86 -11.88
CA VAL A 212 3.98 -5.00 -11.62
C VAL A 212 5.12 -5.44 -12.52
N GLN A 213 5.64 -4.51 -13.30
CA GLN A 213 6.76 -4.74 -14.21
C GLN A 213 7.88 -3.75 -13.91
N ILE A 214 9.08 -4.29 -13.69
CA ILE A 214 10.29 -3.48 -13.48
C ILE A 214 11.27 -3.87 -14.58
N ALA A 215 11.68 -2.91 -15.39
CA ALA A 215 12.59 -3.18 -16.48
C ALA A 215 13.41 -1.96 -16.88
N PRO A 216 14.62 -2.16 -17.42
CA PRO A 216 15.40 -1.09 -18.00
C PRO A 216 14.65 -0.37 -19.12
N LEU A 217 14.89 0.93 -19.26
CA LEU A 217 14.22 1.76 -20.28
C LEU A 217 14.43 1.21 -21.70
N ALA A 218 15.58 0.65 -21.99
CA ALA A 218 15.87 0.05 -23.30
C ALA A 218 14.89 -1.06 -23.71
N TYR A 219 14.30 -1.77 -22.73
CA TYR A 219 13.33 -2.84 -23.00
C TYR A 219 11.88 -2.35 -23.14
N MET A 220 11.64 -1.04 -23.00
CA MET A 220 10.32 -0.43 -23.18
C MET A 220 10.05 -0.06 -24.64
N ARG A 221 11.07 -0.10 -25.52
CA ARG A 221 10.91 0.28 -26.92
C ARG A 221 9.92 -0.63 -27.64
N GLY A 222 8.94 -0.02 -28.33
CA GLY A 222 7.92 -0.74 -29.09
C GLY A 222 6.82 -1.41 -28.26
N ARG A 223 6.76 -1.14 -26.96
CA ARG A 223 5.71 -1.68 -26.08
C ARG A 223 4.53 -0.73 -25.99
N THR A 224 3.33 -1.30 -25.95
CA THR A 224 2.10 -0.58 -25.62
C THR A 224 1.87 -0.64 -24.11
N LEU A 225 1.71 0.51 -23.48
CA LEU A 225 1.61 0.67 -22.02
C LEU A 225 0.19 1.08 -21.60
N ASP A 226 -0.81 0.34 -22.09
CA ASP A 226 -2.22 0.62 -21.82
C ASP A 226 -2.66 0.26 -20.40
N ASN A 227 -3.60 1.04 -19.85
CA ASN A 227 -4.15 0.88 -18.51
C ASN A 227 -3.08 0.74 -17.42
N ALA A 228 -1.97 1.50 -17.53
CA ALA A 228 -0.82 1.39 -16.67
C ALA A 228 -0.43 2.73 -16.04
N PHE A 229 0.01 2.68 -14.79
CA PHE A 229 0.78 3.76 -14.19
C PHE A 229 2.24 3.55 -14.54
N VAL A 230 2.82 4.46 -15.31
CA VAL A 230 4.20 4.36 -15.78
C VAL A 230 5.08 5.32 -15.00
N ILE A 231 6.17 4.82 -14.43
CA ILE A 231 7.20 5.64 -13.78
C ILE A 231 8.50 5.49 -14.56
N LEU A 232 8.96 6.61 -15.11
CA LEU A 232 10.29 6.74 -15.70
C LEU A 232 11.21 7.45 -14.68
N ASP A 233 12.03 6.66 -14.00
CA ASP A 233 12.99 7.19 -13.02
C ASP A 233 14.34 7.48 -13.68
N LEU A 234 14.64 8.77 -13.82
CA LEU A 234 15.87 9.27 -14.43
C LEU A 234 16.94 9.64 -13.39
N SER A 235 16.83 9.20 -12.15
CA SER A 235 17.70 9.59 -11.02
C SER A 235 19.18 9.20 -11.19
N LEU A 236 19.51 8.33 -12.16
CA LEU A 236 20.89 7.95 -12.51
C LEU A 236 21.56 8.92 -13.50
N ILE A 237 20.83 9.88 -14.04
CA ILE A 237 21.43 10.89 -14.92
C ILE A 237 22.01 11.97 -14.01
N HIS A 238 23.28 11.81 -13.59
CA HIS A 238 24.04 12.92 -13.08
C HIS A 238 24.23 13.94 -14.22
N ILE A 239 23.50 15.04 -14.14
CA ILE A 239 23.93 16.25 -14.81
C ILE A 239 25.09 16.72 -13.93
N SER A 240 26.31 16.37 -14.31
CA SER A 240 27.49 17.07 -13.81
C SER A 240 27.34 18.51 -14.29
N GLU A 241 26.95 19.39 -13.37
CA GLU A 241 27.09 20.82 -13.66
C GLU A 241 28.57 21.11 -13.90
N PRO A 242 28.90 21.96 -14.91
CA PRO A 242 30.25 22.32 -15.24
C PRO A 242 30.94 23.12 -14.11
#